data_649fe75238a088b5bbefa9ec5d32e02e
#
_entry.id   649fe75238a088b5bbefa9ec5d32e02e
#
_cell.length_a   1.000
_cell.length_b   1.000
_cell.length_c   1.000
_cell.angle_alpha   90.00
_cell.angle_beta   90.00
_cell.angle_gamma   90.00
#
_symmetry.space_group_name_H-M   'P 1'
#
loop_
_entity.id
_entity.type
_entity.pdbx_description
1 polymer ?
#
loop_
_entity_poly.entity_id
_entity_poly.type
_entity_poly.pdbx_seq_one_letter_code
_entity_poly.pdbx_strand_id
1 'polypeptide(L)'
;MNGLIRCQNGHLFSSRRYGTICPYCNLETATPEKKEVSVTDDDTINELLMHSISPVCGWIVCIEGPRKGKDYKIHSGKNFVGRADDMDIQILGDNGISRRNHAVLVYDPKRHETVLLPGDSNGIVYHNDAALYAPTVLSVYDVIELGKSKFLFIPFCGEHFRWEDLPEQDDKNYLQYGKETD
;
A
#
# COMPACT_ATOMS: atom_id res chain seq x y z
N MET A 1 5.39 -11.49 -1.44
CA MET A 1 4.96 -12.85 -1.06
C MET A 1 5.73 -13.26 0.17
N ASN A 2 5.03 -13.40 1.30
CA ASN A 2 5.62 -13.76 2.57
C ASN A 2 6.12 -15.20 2.53
N GLY A 3 7.43 -15.39 2.56
CA GLY A 3 8.07 -16.71 2.57
C GLY A 3 8.04 -17.41 3.94
N LEU A 4 7.03 -17.11 4.79
CA LEU A 4 6.81 -17.79 6.06
C LEU A 4 5.88 -18.98 5.84
N ILE A 5 6.33 -20.17 6.24
CA ILE A 5 5.57 -21.42 6.21
C ILE A 5 5.49 -22.03 7.62
N ARG A 6 4.46 -22.83 7.87
CA ARG A 6 4.25 -23.51 9.15
C ARG A 6 4.45 -25.02 8.98
N CYS A 7 5.26 -25.66 9.83
CA CYS A 7 5.38 -27.11 9.83
C CYS A 7 4.21 -27.79 10.59
N GLN A 8 4.12 -29.12 10.49
CA GLN A 8 3.08 -29.90 11.14
C GLN A 8 3.09 -29.76 12.68
N ASN A 9 4.23 -29.44 13.27
CA ASN A 9 4.38 -29.17 14.71
C ASN A 9 4.08 -27.68 15.06
N GLY A 10 3.57 -26.89 14.12
CA GLY A 10 3.14 -25.52 14.37
C GLY A 10 4.25 -24.46 14.34
N HIS A 11 5.53 -24.81 14.10
CA HIS A 11 6.61 -23.85 14.02
C HIS A 11 6.52 -23.00 12.75
N LEU A 12 6.65 -21.67 12.89
CA LEU A 12 6.73 -20.73 11.78
C LEU A 12 8.19 -20.45 11.42
N PHE A 13 8.54 -20.58 10.14
CA PHE A 13 9.89 -20.32 9.67
C PHE A 13 9.89 -19.84 8.21
N SER A 14 11.03 -19.25 7.79
CA SER A 14 11.16 -18.71 6.44
C SER A 14 11.58 -19.79 5.45
N SER A 15 10.73 -20.07 4.46
CA SER A 15 11.05 -21.01 3.37
C SER A 15 12.18 -20.52 2.48
N ARG A 16 12.42 -19.19 2.40
CA ARG A 16 13.55 -18.63 1.65
C ARG A 16 14.90 -18.96 2.27
N ARG A 17 14.94 -19.10 3.61
CA ARG A 17 16.20 -19.32 4.34
C ARG A 17 16.45 -20.81 4.61
N TYR A 18 15.39 -21.59 4.83
CA TYR A 18 15.47 -22.97 5.29
C TYR A 18 14.81 -23.97 4.33
N GLY A 19 14.35 -23.51 3.17
CA GLY A 19 13.65 -24.37 2.21
C GLY A 19 12.36 -24.96 2.78
N THR A 20 12.17 -26.24 2.57
CA THR A 20 11.01 -27.01 3.06
C THR A 20 11.24 -27.69 4.41
N ILE A 21 12.47 -27.64 4.95
CA ILE A 21 12.83 -28.32 6.21
C ILE A 21 12.72 -27.33 7.37
N CYS A 22 11.89 -27.67 8.35
CA CYS A 22 11.74 -26.88 9.56
C CYS A 22 13.03 -26.89 10.40
N PRO A 23 13.65 -25.73 10.70
CA PRO A 23 14.90 -25.67 11.45
C PRO A 23 14.75 -26.06 12.95
N TYR A 24 13.50 -26.14 13.44
CA TYR A 24 13.22 -26.42 14.86
C TYR A 24 12.90 -27.88 15.12
N CYS A 25 12.39 -28.63 14.15
CA CYS A 25 12.01 -30.04 14.35
C CYS A 25 12.50 -30.97 13.24
N ASN A 26 13.22 -30.44 12.24
CA ASN A 26 13.76 -31.16 11.08
C ASN A 26 12.71 -31.94 10.25
N LEU A 27 11.43 -31.64 10.44
CA LEU A 27 10.38 -32.22 9.62
C LEU A 27 10.30 -31.47 8.31
N GLU A 28 10.23 -32.21 7.21
CA GLU A 28 9.96 -31.69 5.91
C GLU A 28 8.48 -31.23 5.85
N THR A 29 8.25 -29.97 5.59
CA THR A 29 6.90 -29.49 5.27
C THR A 29 6.63 -29.92 3.84
N ALA A 30 5.58 -30.73 3.65
CA ALA A 30 5.05 -30.96 2.32
C ALA A 30 4.91 -29.57 1.66
N THR A 31 5.61 -29.36 0.57
CA THR A 31 5.36 -28.23 -0.32
C THR A 31 3.86 -28.23 -0.53
N PRO A 32 3.14 -27.12 -0.31
CA PRO A 32 1.79 -27.04 -0.84
C PRO A 32 1.96 -27.37 -2.32
N GLU A 33 1.47 -28.53 -2.72
CA GLU A 33 1.32 -28.83 -4.14
C GLU A 33 0.73 -27.57 -4.72
N LYS A 34 1.45 -26.94 -5.65
CA LYS A 34 0.81 -26.06 -6.59
C LYS A 34 -0.31 -26.94 -7.16
N LYS A 35 -1.50 -26.81 -6.60
CA LYS A 35 -2.69 -27.05 -7.41
C LYS A 35 -2.48 -26.09 -8.57
N GLU A 36 -2.02 -26.64 -9.67
CA GLU A 36 -2.29 -26.06 -10.96
C GLU A 36 -3.81 -26.06 -11.04
N VAL A 37 -4.39 -24.99 -10.51
CA VAL A 37 -5.72 -24.60 -10.91
C VAL A 37 -5.50 -24.29 -12.37
N SER A 38 -5.90 -25.20 -13.22
CA SER A 38 -6.08 -24.93 -14.64
C SER A 38 -7.23 -23.91 -14.73
N VAL A 39 -6.88 -22.64 -14.45
CA VAL A 39 -7.78 -21.52 -14.64
C VAL A 39 -7.74 -21.24 -16.13
N THR A 40 -8.60 -21.92 -16.84
CA THR A 40 -8.85 -21.71 -18.28
C THR A 40 -9.95 -20.69 -18.52
N ASP A 41 -10.46 -20.05 -17.47
CA ASP A 41 -11.47 -19.00 -17.59
C ASP A 41 -10.83 -17.65 -17.28
N ASP A 42 -10.51 -16.90 -18.33
CA ASP A 42 -10.03 -15.50 -18.29
C ASP A 42 -10.94 -14.61 -17.43
N ASP A 43 -12.23 -14.92 -17.38
CA ASP A 43 -13.25 -14.21 -16.60
C ASP A 43 -13.00 -14.31 -15.09
N THR A 44 -12.58 -15.47 -14.58
CA THR A 44 -12.32 -15.68 -13.14
C THR A 44 -11.05 -14.96 -12.68
N ILE A 45 -10.02 -14.92 -13.55
CA ILE A 45 -8.78 -14.18 -13.27
C ILE A 45 -9.06 -12.68 -13.25
N ASN A 46 -9.84 -12.18 -14.18
CA ASN A 46 -10.24 -10.77 -14.25
C ASN A 46 -11.07 -10.37 -13.02
N GLU A 47 -12.01 -11.19 -12.58
CA GLU A 47 -12.82 -10.93 -11.39
C GLU A 47 -11.95 -10.88 -10.11
N LEU A 48 -10.99 -11.81 -9.94
CA LEU A 48 -10.04 -11.80 -8.83
C LEU A 48 -9.09 -10.60 -8.86
N LEU A 49 -8.66 -10.17 -10.04
CA LEU A 49 -7.80 -9.00 -10.21
C LEU A 49 -8.56 -7.70 -9.95
N MET A 50 -9.82 -7.60 -10.39
CA MET A 50 -10.66 -6.41 -10.18
C MET A 50 -10.97 -6.20 -8.70
N HIS A 51 -11.19 -7.25 -7.91
CA HIS A 51 -11.41 -7.15 -6.45
C HIS A 51 -10.15 -6.79 -5.66
N SER A 52 -8.97 -6.82 -6.27
CA SER A 52 -7.69 -6.50 -5.61
C SER A 52 -7.21 -5.06 -5.83
N ILE A 53 -7.87 -4.28 -6.68
CA ILE A 53 -7.47 -2.92 -6.99
C ILE A 53 -8.09 -1.96 -5.98
N SER A 54 -7.25 -1.38 -5.11
CA SER A 54 -7.66 -0.25 -4.28
C SER A 54 -7.48 1.04 -5.07
N PRO A 55 -8.56 1.81 -5.33
CA PRO A 55 -8.48 3.06 -6.06
C PRO A 55 -7.55 4.06 -5.37
N VAL A 56 -6.79 4.82 -6.17
CA VAL A 56 -5.88 5.85 -5.65
C VAL A 56 -6.68 7.10 -5.29
N CYS A 57 -6.48 7.60 -4.06
CA CYS A 57 -7.11 8.84 -3.59
C CYS A 57 -6.17 10.04 -3.62
N GLY A 58 -4.87 9.81 -3.73
CA GLY A 58 -3.83 10.84 -3.79
C GLY A 58 -2.43 10.26 -3.76
N TRP A 59 -1.46 11.14 -3.70
CA TRP A 59 -0.05 10.77 -3.62
C TRP A 59 0.69 11.65 -2.61
N ILE A 60 1.77 11.11 -2.05
CA ILE A 60 2.87 11.91 -1.54
C ILE A 60 4.07 11.72 -2.45
N VAL A 61 4.71 12.80 -2.85
CA VAL A 61 5.88 12.79 -3.75
C VAL A 61 7.10 13.26 -2.99
N CYS A 62 8.14 12.45 -2.96
CA CYS A 62 9.39 12.81 -2.28
C CYS A 62 10.08 13.96 -3.03
N ILE A 63 10.17 15.13 -2.41
CA ILE A 63 10.81 16.33 -2.96
C ILE A 63 12.22 16.55 -2.40
N GLU A 64 12.53 15.97 -1.23
CA GLU A 64 13.85 16.02 -0.59
C GLU A 64 14.13 14.70 0.13
N GLY A 65 15.39 14.25 0.08
CA GLY A 65 15.83 13.01 0.72
C GLY A 65 16.35 11.97 -0.26
N PRO A 66 16.67 10.74 0.23
CA PRO A 66 17.30 9.68 -0.58
C PRO A 66 16.43 9.16 -1.73
N ARG A 67 15.14 9.39 -1.68
CA ARG A 67 14.16 8.94 -2.67
C ARG A 67 13.52 10.09 -3.44
N LYS A 68 14.22 11.21 -3.59
CA LYS A 68 13.73 12.37 -4.35
C LYS A 68 13.22 11.96 -5.74
N GLY A 69 12.00 12.40 -6.06
CA GLY A 69 11.28 12.07 -7.29
C GLY A 69 10.38 10.81 -7.20
N LYS A 70 10.46 10.02 -6.11
CA LYS A 70 9.60 8.84 -5.91
C LYS A 70 8.24 9.29 -5.37
N ASP A 71 7.20 8.74 -5.96
CA ASP A 71 5.81 8.86 -5.51
C ASP A 71 5.37 7.66 -4.68
N TYR A 72 4.37 7.88 -3.82
CA TYR A 72 3.70 6.87 -3.03
C TYR A 72 2.20 7.13 -3.07
N LYS A 73 1.43 6.09 -3.33
CA LYS A 73 -0.02 6.17 -3.47
C LYS A 73 -0.70 6.19 -2.10
N ILE A 74 -1.77 6.96 -2.00
CA ILE A 74 -2.70 6.96 -0.86
C ILE A 74 -3.99 6.30 -1.34
N HIS A 75 -4.46 5.33 -0.58
CA HIS A 75 -5.72 4.61 -0.83
C HIS A 75 -6.78 4.99 0.20
N SER A 76 -8.02 4.59 -0.02
CA SER A 76 -9.11 4.84 0.93
C SER A 76 -8.83 4.21 2.30
N GLY A 77 -9.21 4.91 3.37
CA GLY A 77 -8.94 4.49 4.73
C GLY A 77 -7.54 4.85 5.22
N LYS A 78 -6.98 4.01 6.10
CA LYS A 78 -5.68 4.25 6.73
C LYS A 78 -4.54 3.71 5.90
N ASN A 79 -3.51 4.52 5.69
CA ASN A 79 -2.25 4.16 5.04
C ASN A 79 -1.12 4.39 6.05
N PHE A 80 -0.57 3.32 6.58
CA PHE A 80 0.51 3.35 7.56
C PHE A 80 1.85 3.59 6.88
N VAL A 81 2.58 4.59 7.36
CA VAL A 81 3.86 5.02 6.78
C VAL A 81 5.03 4.58 7.63
N GLY A 82 6.04 3.96 7.03
CA GLY A 82 7.26 3.54 7.71
C GLY A 82 8.27 2.90 6.77
N ARG A 83 9.35 2.34 7.34
CA ARG A 83 10.41 1.67 6.56
C ARG A 83 10.22 0.16 6.41
N ALA A 84 9.38 -0.45 7.26
CA ALA A 84 9.15 -1.90 7.22
C ALA A 84 8.38 -2.31 5.97
N ASP A 85 8.55 -3.57 5.58
CA ASP A 85 7.95 -4.16 4.38
C ASP A 85 6.45 -4.49 4.52
N ASP A 86 5.93 -4.36 5.73
CA ASP A 86 4.52 -4.51 6.07
C ASP A 86 3.78 -3.18 6.20
N MET A 87 4.38 -2.06 5.80
CA MET A 87 3.74 -0.75 5.74
C MET A 87 3.06 -0.53 4.39
N ASP A 88 1.89 0.13 4.39
CA ASP A 88 1.17 0.48 3.17
C ASP A 88 2.00 1.44 2.31
N ILE A 89 2.67 2.38 2.97
CA ILE A 89 3.61 3.31 2.35
C ILE A 89 5.01 3.03 2.92
N GLN A 90 5.77 2.21 2.20
CA GLN A 90 7.14 1.87 2.58
C GLN A 90 8.13 2.88 2.02
N ILE A 91 8.83 3.59 2.90
CA ILE A 91 9.87 4.58 2.53
C ILE A 91 11.24 4.04 2.92
N LEU A 92 12.06 3.71 1.92
CA LEU A 92 13.39 3.17 2.12
C LEU A 92 14.48 4.25 1.96
N GLY A 93 15.63 4.02 2.59
CA GLY A 93 16.84 4.82 2.42
C GLY A 93 17.02 5.94 3.45
N ASP A 94 16.00 6.28 4.24
CA ASP A 94 16.08 7.26 5.32
C ASP A 94 15.92 6.58 6.69
N ASN A 95 17.03 6.49 7.43
CA ASN A 95 17.03 5.88 8.77
C ASN A 95 16.39 6.77 9.85
N GLY A 96 16.09 8.03 9.57
CA GLY A 96 15.32 8.92 10.43
C GLY A 96 13.82 8.57 10.46
N ILE A 97 13.35 7.88 9.44
CA ILE A 97 11.97 7.36 9.40
C ILE A 97 11.88 6.10 10.27
N SER A 98 10.90 5.99 11.13
CA SER A 98 10.67 4.83 11.98
C SER A 98 10.37 3.57 11.16
N ARG A 99 10.67 2.40 11.69
CA ARG A 99 10.38 1.16 10.97
C ARG A 99 8.90 0.99 10.72
N ARG A 100 8.07 1.25 11.74
CA ARG A 100 6.60 1.14 11.65
C ARG A 100 5.95 2.40 12.17
N ASN A 101 4.81 2.72 11.61
CA ASN A 101 3.88 3.75 12.09
C ASN A 101 4.56 5.08 12.43
N HIS A 102 5.43 5.60 11.56
CA HIS A 102 5.99 6.95 11.74
C HIS A 102 4.90 8.00 11.60
N ALA A 103 4.04 7.82 10.60
CA ALA A 103 2.85 8.62 10.35
C ALA A 103 1.72 7.74 9.84
N VAL A 104 0.51 8.26 9.82
CA VAL A 104 -0.64 7.64 9.17
C VAL A 104 -1.32 8.68 8.28
N LEU A 105 -1.53 8.32 7.02
CA LEU A 105 -2.34 9.11 6.09
C LEU A 105 -3.71 8.43 5.97
N VAL A 106 -4.77 9.17 6.22
CA VAL A 106 -6.14 8.65 6.19
C VAL A 106 -6.95 9.42 5.15
N TYR A 107 -7.41 8.74 4.12
CA TYR A 107 -8.44 9.30 3.26
C TYR A 107 -9.82 8.90 3.79
N ASP A 108 -10.65 9.91 4.13
CA ASP A 108 -12.03 9.73 4.56
C ASP A 108 -12.98 9.87 3.36
N PRO A 109 -13.59 8.77 2.87
CA PRO A 109 -14.48 8.84 1.70
C PRO A 109 -15.82 9.53 1.98
N LYS A 110 -16.19 9.74 3.26
CA LYS A 110 -17.42 10.48 3.60
C LYS A 110 -17.21 11.99 3.59
N ARG A 111 -16.01 12.43 3.96
CA ARG A 111 -15.67 13.86 4.02
C ARG A 111 -14.86 14.31 2.80
N HIS A 112 -14.36 13.34 2.02
CA HIS A 112 -13.47 13.54 0.86
C HIS A 112 -12.20 14.34 1.21
N GLU A 113 -11.67 14.08 2.41
CA GLU A 113 -10.51 14.75 2.96
C GLU A 113 -9.40 13.75 3.25
N THR A 114 -8.15 14.18 3.09
CA THR A 114 -7.00 13.42 3.57
C THR A 114 -6.48 14.02 4.86
N VAL A 115 -6.37 13.20 5.89
CA VAL A 115 -5.90 13.59 7.22
C VAL A 115 -4.54 12.98 7.50
N LEU A 116 -3.60 13.80 7.95
CA LEU A 116 -2.30 13.36 8.45
C LEU A 116 -2.37 13.22 9.97
N LEU A 117 -1.94 12.05 10.48
CA LEU A 117 -1.81 11.79 11.89
C LEU A 117 -0.35 11.47 12.25
N PRO A 118 0.11 11.87 13.43
CA PRO A 118 1.34 11.32 13.98
C PRO A 118 1.14 9.82 14.22
N GLY A 119 2.19 9.05 14.01
CA GLY A 119 2.18 7.62 14.35
C GLY A 119 2.40 7.37 15.84
N ASP A 120 2.46 6.09 16.22
CA ASP A 120 2.76 5.64 17.58
C ASP A 120 4.27 5.41 17.83
N SER A 121 5.09 5.73 16.85
CA SER A 121 6.56 5.66 16.94
C SER A 121 7.15 6.91 17.62
N ASN A 122 8.44 6.84 17.97
CA ASN A 122 9.15 7.98 18.57
C ASN A 122 9.55 9.06 17.53
N GLY A 123 9.29 8.85 16.24
CA GLY A 123 9.59 9.81 15.19
C GLY A 123 8.60 10.98 15.20
N ILE A 124 9.11 12.20 15.06
CA ILE A 124 8.27 13.39 14.94
C ILE A 124 7.91 13.61 13.47
N VAL A 125 6.64 13.84 13.22
CA VAL A 125 6.11 14.27 11.92
C VAL A 125 6.06 15.80 11.92
N TYR A 126 6.49 16.42 10.82
CA TYR A 126 6.29 17.85 10.62
C TYR A 126 5.33 18.07 9.45
N HIS A 127 4.46 19.05 9.61
CA HIS A 127 3.53 19.54 8.60
C HIS A 127 3.80 21.02 8.36
N ASN A 128 4.22 21.38 7.15
CA ASN A 128 4.58 22.76 6.78
C ASN A 128 5.54 23.39 7.82
N ASP A 129 6.63 22.70 8.13
CA ASP A 129 7.68 23.05 9.10
C ASP A 129 7.21 23.11 10.58
N ALA A 130 5.96 22.80 10.90
CA ALA A 130 5.44 22.73 12.26
C ALA A 130 5.30 21.27 12.73
N ALA A 131 5.74 20.98 13.98
CA ALA A 131 5.60 19.64 14.54
C ALA A 131 4.13 19.26 14.71
N LEU A 132 3.78 18.07 14.24
CA LEU A 132 2.42 17.55 14.26
C LEU A 132 2.16 16.75 15.54
N TYR A 133 1.23 17.21 16.37
CA TYR A 133 0.84 16.54 17.62
C TYR A 133 -0.62 16.06 17.60
N ALA A 134 -1.42 16.49 16.64
CA ALA A 134 -2.82 16.16 16.50
C ALA A 134 -3.17 15.91 15.03
N PRO A 135 -4.26 15.18 14.73
CA PRO A 135 -4.74 14.99 13.38
C PRO A 135 -4.94 16.32 12.66
N THR A 136 -4.45 16.43 11.43
CA THR A 136 -4.54 17.65 10.62
C THR A 136 -4.98 17.30 9.21
N VAL A 137 -5.98 18.02 8.68
CA VAL A 137 -6.44 17.88 7.30
C VAL A 137 -5.37 18.49 6.37
N LEU A 138 -5.00 17.73 5.34
CA LEU A 138 -4.03 18.15 4.35
C LEU A 138 -4.68 18.95 3.23
N SER A 139 -4.01 20.02 2.85
CA SER A 139 -4.31 20.82 1.66
C SER A 139 -3.36 20.47 0.52
N VAL A 140 -3.75 20.78 -0.73
CA VAL A 140 -2.90 20.56 -1.90
C VAL A 140 -1.55 21.27 -1.73
N TYR A 141 -0.46 20.56 -2.03
CA TYR A 141 0.93 21.00 -1.90
C TYR A 141 1.43 21.20 -0.47
N ASP A 142 0.70 20.73 0.55
CA ASP A 142 1.26 20.64 1.89
C ASP A 142 2.52 19.78 1.93
N VAL A 143 3.48 20.21 2.72
CA VAL A 143 4.75 19.53 2.89
C VAL A 143 4.72 18.69 4.17
N ILE A 144 5.04 17.41 4.04
CA ILE A 144 5.15 16.46 5.16
C ILE A 144 6.63 16.12 5.30
N GLU A 145 7.21 16.31 6.49
CA GLU A 145 8.60 15.91 6.76
C GLU A 145 8.62 14.70 7.70
N LEU A 146 9.31 13.66 7.27
CA LEU A 146 9.54 12.42 8.01
C LEU A 146 11.05 12.11 8.00
N GLY A 147 11.68 12.11 9.17
CA GLY A 147 13.13 11.92 9.27
C GLY A 147 13.89 13.04 8.58
N LYS A 148 14.60 12.73 7.50
CA LYS A 148 15.34 13.68 6.66
C LYS A 148 14.67 13.91 5.29
N SER A 149 13.53 13.31 5.09
CA SER A 149 12.82 13.32 3.80
C SER A 149 11.60 14.23 3.87
N LYS A 150 11.39 15.00 2.80
CA LYS A 150 10.21 15.86 2.62
C LYS A 150 9.35 15.35 1.48
N PHE A 151 8.04 15.36 1.69
CA PHE A 151 7.04 14.88 0.76
C PHE A 151 6.03 15.97 0.48
N LEU A 152 5.68 16.14 -0.78
CA LEU A 152 4.61 17.03 -1.21
C LEU A 152 3.32 16.23 -1.34
N PHE A 153 2.24 16.68 -0.73
CA PHE A 153 0.93 16.06 -0.84
C PHE A 153 0.20 16.50 -2.11
N ILE A 154 -0.32 15.54 -2.87
CA ILE A 154 -1.10 15.75 -4.09
C ILE A 154 -2.42 14.98 -3.95
N PRO A 155 -3.54 15.64 -3.67
CA PRO A 155 -4.85 14.99 -3.67
C PRO A 155 -5.27 14.63 -5.11
N PHE A 156 -5.88 13.46 -5.25
CA PHE A 156 -6.60 13.06 -6.46
C PHE A 156 -8.11 13.13 -6.22
N CYS A 157 -8.55 12.51 -5.12
CA CYS A 157 -9.94 12.61 -4.68
C CYS A 157 -10.15 13.84 -3.79
N GLY A 158 -11.32 14.48 -3.91
CA GLY A 158 -11.70 15.68 -3.19
C GLY A 158 -12.93 16.34 -3.80
N GLU A 159 -12.99 17.67 -3.78
CA GLU A 159 -14.13 18.42 -4.32
C GLU A 159 -14.32 18.26 -5.82
N HIS A 160 -13.21 18.05 -6.58
CA HIS A 160 -13.24 18.03 -8.05
C HIS A 160 -13.33 16.63 -8.65
N PHE A 161 -13.02 15.59 -7.87
CA PHE A 161 -13.04 14.20 -8.35
C PHE A 161 -13.35 13.24 -7.24
N ARG A 162 -14.23 12.29 -7.50
CA ARG A 162 -14.57 11.16 -6.62
C ARG A 162 -14.79 9.92 -7.46
N TRP A 163 -14.33 8.77 -6.99
CA TRP A 163 -14.54 7.51 -7.69
C TRP A 163 -16.02 7.15 -7.76
N GLU A 164 -16.79 7.53 -6.73
CA GLU A 164 -18.22 7.28 -6.59
C GLU A 164 -19.08 8.08 -7.59
N ASP A 165 -18.53 9.18 -8.13
CA ASP A 165 -19.22 10.02 -9.13
C ASP A 165 -19.10 9.45 -10.56
N LEU A 166 -18.23 8.44 -10.76
CA LEU A 166 -18.11 7.76 -12.03
C LEU A 166 -19.26 6.76 -12.22
N PRO A 167 -19.86 6.68 -13.43
CA PRO A 167 -20.86 5.67 -13.70
C PRO A 167 -20.23 4.27 -13.51
N GLU A 168 -21.01 3.36 -12.89
CA GLU A 168 -20.63 1.95 -12.85
C GLU A 168 -20.39 1.48 -14.28
N GLN A 169 -19.18 1.00 -14.55
CA GLN A 169 -18.84 0.45 -15.85
C GLN A 169 -19.54 -0.90 -15.96
N ASP A 170 -20.53 -1.00 -16.85
CA ASP A 170 -21.08 -2.29 -17.27
C ASP A 170 -19.94 -3.08 -17.95
N ASP A 171 -19.41 -4.12 -17.26
CA ASP A 171 -18.32 -4.99 -17.71
C ASP A 171 -18.56 -5.67 -19.07
N LYS A 172 -19.75 -5.51 -19.63
CA LYS A 172 -20.13 -6.11 -20.92
C LYS A 172 -19.56 -5.43 -22.15
N ASN A 173 -18.97 -4.26 -22.03
CA ASN A 173 -18.58 -3.44 -23.20
C ASN A 173 -17.10 -3.59 -23.60
N TYR A 174 -16.24 -4.14 -22.74
CA TYR A 174 -14.82 -4.36 -23.09
C TYR A 174 -14.57 -5.52 -24.06
N LEU A 175 -15.50 -6.47 -24.16
CA LEU A 175 -15.37 -7.63 -25.05
C LEU A 175 -15.70 -7.34 -26.52
N GLN A 176 -16.18 -6.14 -26.86
CA GLN A 176 -16.53 -5.80 -28.26
C GLN A 176 -15.40 -5.16 -29.06
N TYR A 177 -14.36 -4.62 -28.44
CA TYR A 177 -13.25 -3.98 -29.15
C TYR A 177 -12.20 -4.95 -29.70
N GLY A 178 -12.29 -6.24 -29.42
CA GLY A 178 -11.33 -7.26 -29.87
C GLY A 178 -11.74 -8.06 -31.12
N LYS A 179 -12.87 -7.75 -31.77
CA LYS A 179 -13.41 -8.58 -32.87
C LYS A 179 -13.52 -7.91 -34.25
N GLU A 180 -12.97 -6.73 -34.43
CA GLU A 180 -12.92 -6.11 -35.76
C GLU A 180 -11.49 -5.83 -36.19
N THR A 181 -10.80 -6.86 -36.65
CA THR A 181 -9.76 -6.78 -37.72
C THR A 181 -9.53 -8.19 -38.25
N ASP A 182 -10.27 -8.57 -39.26
CA ASP A 182 -9.83 -9.43 -40.36
C ASP A 182 -9.81 -8.60 -41.64
#